data_f2bc68928d2aa621f5e8c4c4144bb941
#
_entry.id   f2bc68928d2aa621f5e8c4c4144bb941
#
_cell.length_a   1.000
_cell.length_b   1.000
_cell.length_c   1.000
_cell.angle_alpha   90.00
_cell.angle_beta   90.00
_cell.angle_gamma   90.00
#
_symmetry.space_group_name_H-M   'P 1'
#
loop_
_entity.id
_entity.type
_entity.pdbx_description
1 polymer ?
#
loop_
_entity_poly.entity_id
_entity_poly.type
_entity_poly.pdbx_seq_one_letter_code
_entity_poly.pdbx_strand_id
1 'polypeptide(L)'
;SKCVALRAELLEEYESNLLKHGGAFEGIKEMLASLEDDGIPYGIVTNKPLRFAEPILINEPAFKNCKTLICPDHLDAIKPDPEGILRGCKDLGIHPTECVYVGDHAKDIEAGINAGTEVIACYFGYSLKAGDCREHILGANHPSELYQLISKL
;
A
#
# COMPACT_ATOMS: atom_id res chain seq x y z
N SER A 1 -5.14 17.01 -4.21
CA SER A 1 -3.98 16.10 -4.25
C SER A 1 -4.39 14.73 -3.72
N LYS A 2 -4.03 13.70 -4.44
CA LYS A 2 -4.21 12.32 -3.97
C LYS A 2 -2.86 11.71 -3.67
N CYS A 3 -2.79 10.82 -2.69
CA CYS A 3 -1.65 9.94 -2.48
C CYS A 3 -2.12 8.51 -2.24
N VAL A 4 -1.22 7.56 -2.43
CA VAL A 4 -1.48 6.16 -2.19
C VAL A 4 -0.49 5.63 -1.17
N ALA A 5 -0.98 4.97 -0.12
CA ALA A 5 -0.17 4.21 0.80
C ALA A 5 -0.39 2.72 0.55
N LEU A 6 0.68 2.02 0.28
CA LEU A 6 0.69 0.59 -0.04
C LEU A 6 1.20 -0.22 1.14
N ARG A 7 0.67 -1.41 1.29
CA ARG A 7 1.14 -2.36 2.26
C ARG A 7 2.28 -3.22 1.71
N ALA A 8 3.32 -3.43 2.52
CA ALA A 8 4.51 -4.16 2.10
C ALA A 8 4.36 -5.70 2.12
N GLU A 9 3.28 -6.25 2.67
CA GLU A 9 3.05 -7.70 2.53
C GLU A 9 2.59 -8.09 1.13
N LEU A 10 2.09 -7.15 0.35
CA LEU A 10 2.08 -7.28 -1.11
C LEU A 10 3.53 -7.40 -1.66
N LEU A 11 4.52 -6.98 -0.86
CA LEU A 11 5.95 -7.06 -1.14
C LEU A 11 6.60 -8.36 -0.59
N GLU A 12 6.07 -9.01 0.45
CA GLU A 12 6.66 -10.23 1.02
C GLU A 12 6.57 -11.42 0.09
N GLU A 13 5.45 -11.59 -0.56
CA GLU A 13 5.31 -12.58 -1.62
C GLU A 13 6.12 -12.23 -2.84
N TYR A 14 6.22 -10.95 -3.07
CA TYR A 14 7.10 -10.37 -4.04
C TYR A 14 8.56 -10.79 -3.80
N GLU A 15 9.05 -10.73 -2.54
CA GLU A 15 10.39 -11.17 -2.17
C GLU A 15 10.59 -12.67 -2.44
N SER A 16 9.64 -13.51 -2.06
CA SER A 16 9.72 -14.95 -2.33
C SER A 16 9.59 -15.28 -3.83
N ASN A 17 8.85 -14.50 -4.60
CA ASN A 17 8.74 -14.60 -6.05
C ASN A 17 9.92 -13.97 -6.79
N LEU A 18 10.49 -12.88 -6.29
CA LEU A 18 11.74 -12.29 -6.81
C LEU A 18 12.90 -13.28 -6.74
N LEU A 19 13.04 -13.98 -5.62
CA LEU A 19 14.08 -15.01 -5.45
C LEU A 19 13.85 -16.23 -6.35
N LYS A 20 12.60 -16.49 -6.76
CA LYS A 20 12.22 -17.63 -7.60
C LYS A 20 12.01 -17.29 -9.08
N HIS A 21 11.49 -16.10 -9.41
CA HIS A 21 10.99 -15.75 -10.75
C HIS A 21 11.31 -14.33 -11.24
N GLY A 22 11.97 -13.48 -10.44
CA GLY A 22 12.54 -12.20 -10.89
C GLY A 22 11.56 -11.11 -11.30
N GLY A 23 10.37 -10.95 -10.65
CA GLY A 23 9.45 -9.89 -11.04
C GLY A 23 8.35 -9.54 -10.04
N ALA A 24 7.82 -8.30 -10.15
CA ALA A 24 6.64 -7.83 -9.46
C ALA A 24 5.40 -8.64 -9.82
N PHE A 25 4.38 -8.64 -8.93
CA PHE A 25 3.06 -9.09 -9.35
C PHE A 25 2.66 -8.39 -10.65
N GLU A 26 2.17 -9.17 -11.59
CA GLU A 26 1.61 -8.64 -12.82
C GLU A 26 0.51 -7.61 -12.51
N GLY A 27 0.65 -6.41 -13.06
CA GLY A 27 -0.25 -5.30 -12.85
C GLY A 27 0.16 -4.28 -11.77
N ILE A 28 1.00 -4.61 -10.79
CA ILE A 28 1.47 -3.64 -9.78
C ILE A 28 2.43 -2.62 -10.40
N LYS A 29 3.37 -3.07 -11.21
CA LYS A 29 4.35 -2.21 -11.88
C LYS A 29 3.65 -1.20 -12.80
N GLU A 30 2.69 -1.67 -13.57
CA GLU A 30 1.89 -0.85 -14.48
C GLU A 30 1.01 0.14 -13.71
N MET A 31 0.44 -0.29 -12.60
CA MET A 31 -0.35 0.58 -11.72
C MET A 31 0.50 1.71 -11.14
N LEU A 32 1.69 1.41 -10.63
CA LEU A 32 2.61 2.42 -10.10
C LEU A 32 3.07 3.41 -11.18
N ALA A 33 3.35 2.92 -12.39
CA ALA A 33 3.69 3.77 -13.53
C ALA A 33 2.54 4.73 -13.90
N SER A 34 1.30 4.25 -13.86
CA SER A 34 0.12 5.09 -14.12
C SER A 34 -0.09 6.16 -13.05
N LEU A 35 0.15 5.84 -11.77
CA LEU A 35 0.11 6.84 -10.70
C LEU A 35 1.18 7.92 -10.91
N GLU A 36 2.38 7.52 -11.33
CA GLU A 36 3.47 8.43 -11.62
C GLU A 36 3.14 9.37 -12.80
N ASP A 37 2.60 8.83 -13.89
CA ASP A 37 2.17 9.61 -15.06
C ASP A 37 1.10 10.66 -14.69
N ASP A 38 0.23 10.34 -13.75
CA ASP A 38 -0.79 11.26 -13.23
C ASP A 38 -0.25 12.21 -12.14
N GLY A 39 1.02 12.12 -11.76
CA GLY A 39 1.60 12.91 -10.70
C GLY A 39 1.06 12.58 -9.29
N ILE A 40 0.54 11.38 -9.10
CA ILE A 40 0.01 10.91 -7.81
C ILE A 40 1.15 10.27 -7.02
N PRO A 41 1.61 10.88 -5.93
CA PRO A 41 2.68 10.32 -5.11
C PRO A 41 2.19 9.10 -4.32
N TYR A 42 3.08 8.17 -4.05
CA TYR A 42 2.80 7.04 -3.19
C TYR A 42 3.90 6.78 -2.17
N GLY A 43 3.51 6.12 -1.09
CA GLY A 43 4.39 5.64 -0.04
C GLY A 43 4.03 4.21 0.37
N ILE A 44 4.88 3.62 1.18
CA ILE A 44 4.73 2.26 1.71
C ILE A 44 4.68 2.32 3.23
N VAL A 45 3.68 1.69 3.83
CA VAL A 45 3.55 1.50 5.28
C VAL A 45 3.51 -0.01 5.56
N THR A 46 4.51 -0.49 6.29
CA THR A 46 4.70 -1.92 6.55
C THR A 46 4.88 -2.24 8.02
N ASN A 47 4.46 -3.44 8.46
CA ASN A 47 4.85 -3.99 9.76
C ASN A 47 6.18 -4.75 9.71
N LYS A 48 6.85 -4.79 8.55
CA LYS A 48 8.19 -5.38 8.38
C LYS A 48 9.26 -4.43 8.94
N PRO A 49 10.20 -4.91 9.75
CA PRO A 49 11.33 -4.09 10.23
C PRO A 49 12.13 -3.48 9.09
N LEU A 50 12.64 -2.26 9.29
CA LEU A 50 13.36 -1.47 8.28
C LEU A 50 14.51 -2.26 7.63
N ARG A 51 15.29 -2.99 8.42
CA ARG A 51 16.41 -3.80 7.93
C ARG A 51 16.04 -4.82 6.84
N PHE A 52 14.77 -5.23 6.79
CA PHE A 52 14.25 -6.14 5.77
C PHE A 52 13.48 -5.42 4.66
N ALA A 53 12.81 -4.32 4.98
CA ALA A 53 11.99 -3.58 4.01
C ALA A 53 12.85 -2.69 3.08
N GLU A 54 13.87 -2.03 3.61
CA GLU A 54 14.71 -1.10 2.86
C GLU A 54 15.45 -1.75 1.68
N PRO A 55 16.10 -2.93 1.84
CA PRO A 55 16.74 -3.61 0.71
C PRO A 55 15.77 -3.97 -0.43
N ILE A 56 14.52 -4.32 -0.11
CA ILE A 56 13.49 -4.60 -1.11
C ILE A 56 13.17 -3.35 -1.90
N LEU A 57 12.95 -2.22 -1.20
CA LEU A 57 12.66 -0.95 -1.84
C LEU A 57 13.77 -0.50 -2.79
N ILE A 58 15.02 -0.61 -2.34
CA ILE A 58 16.19 -0.18 -3.11
C ILE A 58 16.42 -1.06 -4.35
N ASN A 59 16.22 -2.37 -4.23
CA ASN A 59 16.55 -3.32 -5.29
C ASN A 59 15.41 -3.53 -6.30
N GLU A 60 14.21 -3.00 -6.03
CA GLU A 60 13.08 -3.15 -6.95
C GLU A 60 12.85 -1.88 -7.78
N PRO A 61 13.15 -1.92 -9.08
CA PRO A 61 12.99 -0.74 -9.95
C PRO A 61 11.58 -0.16 -9.99
N ALA A 62 10.55 -0.98 -9.76
CA ALA A 62 9.16 -0.52 -9.73
C ALA A 62 8.89 0.47 -8.59
N PHE A 63 9.69 0.44 -7.51
CA PHE A 63 9.53 1.33 -6.35
C PHE A 63 10.48 2.53 -6.34
N LYS A 64 11.20 2.77 -7.43
CA LYS A 64 12.18 3.90 -7.53
C LYS A 64 11.60 5.27 -7.18
N ASN A 65 10.29 5.46 -7.36
CA ASN A 65 9.58 6.70 -7.10
C ASN A 65 8.74 6.69 -5.82
N CYS A 66 8.90 5.66 -4.98
CA CYS A 66 8.32 5.63 -3.64
C CYS A 66 8.85 6.81 -2.82
N LYS A 67 7.95 7.63 -2.27
CA LYS A 67 8.33 8.89 -1.60
C LYS A 67 8.61 8.71 -0.12
N THR A 68 8.02 7.69 0.52
CA THR A 68 8.23 7.42 1.94
C THR A 68 8.07 5.94 2.23
N LEU A 69 8.89 5.44 3.15
CA LEU A 69 8.80 4.07 3.69
C LEU A 69 8.66 4.17 5.20
N ILE A 70 7.53 3.73 5.72
CA ILE A 70 7.24 3.71 7.16
C ILE A 70 7.29 2.27 7.65
N CYS A 71 8.19 2.02 8.60
CA CYS A 71 8.41 0.72 9.25
C CYS A 71 8.15 0.83 10.75
N PRO A 72 8.01 -0.30 11.48
CA PRO A 72 7.87 -0.30 12.94
C PRO A 72 8.97 0.49 13.67
N ASP A 73 10.17 0.50 13.11
CA ASP A 73 11.33 1.24 13.65
C ASP A 73 11.08 2.76 13.76
N HIS A 74 10.11 3.29 13.04
CA HIS A 74 9.75 4.71 13.00
C HIS A 74 8.57 5.06 13.92
N LEU A 75 7.92 4.07 14.56
CA LEU A 75 6.60 4.19 15.16
C LEU A 75 6.60 3.72 16.62
N ASP A 76 5.69 4.28 17.41
CA ASP A 76 5.36 3.79 18.74
C ASP A 76 4.34 2.66 18.70
N ALA A 77 3.44 2.69 17.69
CA ALA A 77 2.41 1.67 17.48
C ALA A 77 2.32 1.24 16.00
N ILE A 78 2.02 -0.04 15.80
CA ILE A 78 1.86 -0.63 14.46
C ILE A 78 0.38 -0.92 14.15
N LYS A 79 0.08 -1.18 12.86
CA LYS A 79 -1.29 -1.53 12.43
C LYS A 79 -1.89 -2.65 13.30
N PRO A 80 -3.13 -2.52 13.76
CA PRO A 80 -4.19 -1.64 13.23
C PRO A 80 -4.17 -0.18 13.72
N ASP A 81 -3.18 0.23 14.51
CA ASP A 81 -3.02 1.64 14.89
C ASP A 81 -2.79 2.49 13.62
N PRO A 82 -3.40 3.68 13.51
CA PRO A 82 -3.27 4.53 12.32
C PRO A 82 -1.95 5.30 12.22
N GLU A 83 -1.08 5.27 13.24
CA GLU A 83 0.13 6.09 13.34
C GLU A 83 0.99 6.03 12.09
N GLY A 84 1.24 4.83 11.54
CA GLY A 84 2.07 4.65 10.35
C GLY A 84 1.50 5.32 9.12
N ILE A 85 0.18 5.25 8.92
CA ILE A 85 -0.52 5.88 7.79
C ILE A 85 -0.48 7.40 7.95
N LEU A 86 -0.78 7.91 9.14
CA LEU A 86 -0.75 9.34 9.45
C LEU A 86 0.67 9.92 9.27
N ARG A 87 1.69 9.17 9.65
CA ARG A 87 3.09 9.55 9.43
C ARG A 87 3.40 9.61 7.93
N GLY A 88 2.97 8.62 7.15
CA GLY A 88 3.13 8.62 5.69
C GLY A 88 2.45 9.82 5.03
N CYS A 89 1.21 10.13 5.42
CA CYS A 89 0.49 11.33 4.95
C CYS A 89 1.26 12.61 5.27
N LYS A 90 1.80 12.73 6.49
CA LYS A 90 2.61 13.88 6.90
C LYS A 90 3.87 14.02 6.04
N ASP A 91 4.59 12.93 5.80
CA ASP A 91 5.81 12.94 4.99
C ASP A 91 5.52 13.36 3.54
N LEU A 92 4.35 13.00 3.02
CA LEU A 92 3.88 13.39 1.68
C LEU A 92 3.26 14.80 1.64
N GLY A 93 3.04 15.43 2.79
CA GLY A 93 2.38 16.75 2.88
C GLY A 93 0.90 16.73 2.48
N ILE A 94 0.20 15.61 2.71
CA ILE A 94 -1.16 15.37 2.26
C ILE A 94 -2.07 15.09 3.47
N HIS A 95 -3.30 15.64 3.43
CA HIS A 95 -4.28 15.34 4.47
C HIS A 95 -4.80 13.90 4.31
N PRO A 96 -5.05 13.14 5.40
CA PRO A 96 -5.54 11.76 5.31
C PRO A 96 -6.79 11.57 4.44
N THR A 97 -7.72 12.54 4.44
CA THR A 97 -8.92 12.49 3.59
C THR A 97 -8.65 12.57 2.08
N GLU A 98 -7.43 12.94 1.70
CA GLU A 98 -6.96 12.96 0.30
C GLU A 98 -6.07 11.74 -0.01
N CYS A 99 -5.99 10.80 0.92
CA CYS A 99 -5.16 9.60 0.80
C CYS A 99 -6.02 8.36 0.60
N VAL A 100 -5.56 7.46 -0.26
CA VAL A 100 -6.11 6.12 -0.42
C VAL A 100 -5.16 5.12 0.20
N TYR A 101 -5.62 4.34 1.16
CA TYR A 101 -4.86 3.23 1.74
C TYR A 101 -5.24 1.90 1.09
N VAL A 102 -4.27 1.17 0.60
CA VAL A 102 -4.45 -0.11 -0.10
C VAL A 102 -3.83 -1.23 0.72
N GLY A 103 -4.62 -2.24 1.10
CA GLY A 103 -4.14 -3.35 1.93
C GLY A 103 -4.89 -4.65 1.71
N ASP A 104 -4.33 -5.76 2.20
CA ASP A 104 -4.86 -7.11 2.02
C ASP A 104 -5.13 -7.85 3.34
N HIS A 105 -5.07 -7.17 4.47
CA HIS A 105 -5.32 -7.72 5.80
C HIS A 105 -6.35 -6.88 6.57
N ALA A 106 -7.12 -7.52 7.47
CA ALA A 106 -8.08 -6.81 8.33
C ALA A 106 -7.47 -5.64 9.11
N LYS A 107 -6.24 -5.80 9.59
CA LYS A 107 -5.49 -4.73 10.29
C LYS A 107 -5.20 -3.52 9.40
N ASP A 108 -5.05 -3.72 8.09
CA ASP A 108 -4.84 -2.63 7.14
C ASP A 108 -6.10 -1.83 6.95
N ILE A 109 -7.22 -2.54 6.77
CA ILE A 109 -8.53 -1.91 6.60
C ILE A 109 -8.88 -1.08 7.83
N GLU A 110 -8.69 -1.65 9.02
CA GLU A 110 -8.93 -0.97 10.28
C GLU A 110 -8.02 0.25 10.45
N ALA A 111 -6.72 0.11 10.17
CA ALA A 111 -5.77 1.23 10.25
C ALA A 111 -6.12 2.35 9.28
N GLY A 112 -6.50 2.04 8.04
CA GLY A 112 -6.92 3.02 7.05
C GLY A 112 -8.17 3.79 7.47
N ILE A 113 -9.19 3.09 7.97
CA ILE A 113 -10.40 3.69 8.50
C ILE A 113 -10.07 4.60 9.69
N ASN A 114 -9.27 4.12 10.65
CA ASN A 114 -8.87 4.88 11.82
C ASN A 114 -8.02 6.11 11.48
N ALA A 115 -7.26 6.05 10.40
CA ALA A 115 -6.50 7.20 9.89
C ALA A 115 -7.38 8.24 9.17
N GLY A 116 -8.62 7.91 8.81
CA GLY A 116 -9.51 8.77 8.05
C GLY A 116 -9.19 8.83 6.55
N THR A 117 -8.56 7.79 6.01
CA THR A 117 -8.29 7.64 4.57
C THR A 117 -9.44 6.93 3.87
N GLU A 118 -9.50 7.07 2.54
CA GLU A 118 -10.21 6.09 1.72
C GLU A 118 -9.44 4.75 1.77
N VAL A 119 -10.17 3.63 1.66
CA VAL A 119 -9.57 2.30 1.78
C VAL A 119 -9.96 1.40 0.61
N ILE A 120 -8.98 0.70 0.04
CA ILE A 120 -9.21 -0.35 -0.95
C ILE A 120 -8.68 -1.67 -0.40
N ALA A 121 -9.56 -2.67 -0.31
CA ALA A 121 -9.21 -4.03 0.11
C ALA A 121 -8.73 -4.85 -1.10
N CYS A 122 -7.56 -5.48 -0.98
CA CYS A 122 -7.02 -6.34 -2.02
C CYS A 122 -7.35 -7.81 -1.71
N TYR A 123 -8.26 -8.39 -2.49
CA TYR A 123 -8.66 -9.80 -2.35
C TYR A 123 -7.75 -10.76 -3.10
N PHE A 124 -6.85 -10.27 -3.92
CA PHE A 124 -5.79 -11.06 -4.56
C PHE A 124 -4.59 -11.32 -3.63
N GLY A 125 -4.54 -10.68 -2.46
CA GLY A 125 -3.58 -10.96 -1.41
C GLY A 125 -3.90 -12.24 -0.64
N TYR A 126 -3.20 -12.47 0.49
CA TYR A 126 -3.26 -13.75 1.20
C TYR A 126 -4.30 -13.83 2.30
N SER A 127 -4.72 -12.69 2.84
CA SER A 127 -5.48 -12.66 4.10
C SER A 127 -6.96 -12.37 3.92
N LEU A 128 -7.33 -11.45 3.03
CA LEU A 128 -8.72 -11.07 2.78
C LEU A 128 -9.31 -11.86 1.63
N LYS A 129 -10.59 -12.23 1.79
CA LYS A 129 -11.41 -12.81 0.72
C LYS A 129 -12.57 -11.88 0.38
N ALA A 130 -13.08 -12.00 -0.83
CA ALA A 130 -14.28 -11.26 -1.23
C ALA A 130 -15.42 -11.55 -0.24
N GLY A 131 -16.02 -10.49 0.31
CA GLY A 131 -17.05 -10.57 1.34
C GLY A 131 -16.57 -10.41 2.78
N ASP A 132 -15.26 -10.41 3.05
CA ASP A 132 -14.72 -10.17 4.40
C ASP A 132 -14.84 -8.71 4.85
N CYS A 133 -14.92 -7.78 3.90
CA CYS A 133 -15.04 -6.36 4.19
C CYS A 133 -16.49 -5.89 4.14
N ARG A 134 -16.75 -4.79 4.87
CA ARG A 134 -18.06 -4.13 4.86
C ARG A 134 -18.40 -3.63 3.45
N GLU A 135 -19.69 -3.63 3.09
CA GLU A 135 -20.19 -3.27 1.75
C GLU A 135 -19.68 -1.94 1.18
N HIS A 136 -19.34 -0.97 2.04
CA HIS A 136 -18.86 0.34 1.62
C HIS A 136 -17.34 0.40 1.36
N ILE A 137 -16.60 -0.68 1.59
CA ILE A 137 -15.16 -0.74 1.31
C ILE A 137 -14.97 -1.24 -0.13
N LEU A 138 -14.27 -0.45 -0.94
CA LEU A 138 -13.92 -0.86 -2.30
C LEU A 138 -12.98 -2.06 -2.27
N GLY A 139 -13.20 -3.02 -3.16
CA GLY A 139 -12.38 -4.23 -3.26
C GLY A 139 -11.79 -4.42 -4.65
N ALA A 140 -10.53 -4.83 -4.70
CA ALA A 140 -9.83 -5.24 -5.91
C ALA A 140 -9.56 -6.74 -5.89
N ASN A 141 -9.99 -7.45 -6.92
CA ASN A 141 -9.75 -8.89 -7.08
C ASN A 141 -8.45 -9.17 -7.87
N HIS A 142 -7.94 -8.16 -8.57
CA HIS A 142 -6.70 -8.24 -9.33
C HIS A 142 -5.93 -6.90 -9.25
N PRO A 143 -4.59 -6.91 -9.25
CA PRO A 143 -3.78 -5.68 -9.22
C PRO A 143 -4.13 -4.67 -10.32
N SER A 144 -4.51 -5.14 -11.51
CA SER A 144 -4.90 -4.28 -12.64
C SER A 144 -6.14 -3.40 -12.39
N GLU A 145 -6.95 -3.74 -11.39
CA GLU A 145 -8.14 -2.97 -11.03
C GLU A 145 -7.81 -1.74 -10.15
N LEU A 146 -6.65 -1.76 -9.48
CA LEU A 146 -6.29 -0.75 -8.47
C LEU A 146 -6.25 0.66 -9.04
N TYR A 147 -5.61 0.87 -10.19
CA TYR A 147 -5.51 2.19 -10.79
C TYR A 147 -6.88 2.79 -11.09
N GLN A 148 -7.80 2.01 -11.66
CA GLN A 148 -9.15 2.47 -11.95
C GLN A 148 -9.95 2.80 -10.70
N LEU A 149 -9.79 2.01 -9.62
CA LEU A 149 -10.44 2.27 -8.34
C LEU A 149 -9.90 3.55 -7.70
N ILE A 150 -8.59 3.73 -7.67
CA ILE A 150 -7.94 4.94 -7.14
C ILE A 150 -8.38 6.19 -7.92
N SER A 151 -8.49 6.10 -9.24
CA SER A 151 -8.86 7.23 -10.11
C SER A 151 -10.30 7.71 -9.91
N LYS A 152 -11.18 6.87 -9.34
CA LYS A 152 -12.59 7.21 -9.08
C LYS A 152 -12.80 7.90 -7.72
N LEU A 153 -11.84 7.82 -6.82
CA LEU A 153 -11.84 8.46 -5.51
C LEU A 153 -11.25 9.86 -5.58
#